data_03458c7ccccec5e3132ed0f869bf2ab5
#
_entry.id   03458c7ccccec5e3132ed0f869bf2ab5
#
_cell.length_a   1.000
_cell.length_b   1.000
_cell.length_c   1.000
_cell.angle_alpha   90.00
_cell.angle_beta   90.00
_cell.angle_gamma   90.00
#
_symmetry.space_group_name_H-M   'P 1'
#
loop_
_entity.id
_entity.type
_entity.pdbx_description
1 polymer ?
#
loop_
_entity_poly.entity_id
_entity_poly.type
_entity_poly.pdbx_seq_one_letter_code
_entity_poly.pdbx_strand_id
1 'polypeptide(L)'
;RRVHGDRRQRRNLPMNYVILGLSGLVAVILVSNVVDRSNKPVLPRVITPFPSSKLLNLPLFKDDHEESLYWGTYRPHAYLGIRARTPKSLLAGLMWSGIKDGTVSLRHHCQDSDGLSKYGWVSHNGRDFGRQVLIDKDLSLITSFMKYKSQGSGYGGDWAVRIEGKDDKDEGNESMSKFQHLFFYLAEEDSNASLQIDGLDLSESSLLASGSRENVGSWQMHLHSEESLNVHYVGFRTRHFHNLTDLVQQHLAIQVRRRHIFEVSNTVHKMSNVLVFQISGRLPFTVDLSFISGVTMSEVSERVNSLSGSSLSSRLLDKEKEFDAKFEKCFGLKNKVDSDSVLVGKASISNMLGGIGYFFGQSKVSTSKPKGDDDIIDYWPAELYTAVPSRAFFPRGFLWDEGFHQLLIWRWDVHIALDAIGHWLDLMNVDGWIPREQILGSEALSKVPEEFVVQYPTNANPPTLFLVIQDILNGIQKNKFSPAEIHKIDNFLDSAYIRLRHWFQWFNTTQTGEFVQNYSLAAVFYIFRLLYQLHMLNV
;
A
#
# COMPACT_ATOMS: atom_id res chain seq x y z
N ARG A 1 -43.23 -10.27 87.53
CA ARG A 1 -42.44 -11.21 86.67
C ARG A 1 -41.45 -10.40 85.89
N ARG A 2 -40.16 -10.59 86.18
CA ARG A 2 -39.02 -9.94 85.58
C ARG A 2 -38.74 -10.56 84.18
N VAL A 3 -38.46 -9.70 83.16
CA VAL A 3 -37.89 -10.14 81.92
C VAL A 3 -36.50 -9.49 81.84
N HIS A 4 -35.48 -10.34 81.70
CA HIS A 4 -34.08 -9.98 81.52
C HIS A 4 -33.86 -9.49 80.08
N GLY A 5 -33.32 -8.29 79.89
CA GLY A 5 -32.81 -7.79 78.63
C GLY A 5 -31.32 -8.01 78.56
N ASP A 6 -30.90 -8.78 77.56
CA ASP A 6 -29.52 -9.12 77.29
C ASP A 6 -28.85 -7.95 76.57
N ARG A 7 -27.88 -7.26 77.18
CA ARG A 7 -27.07 -6.21 76.63
C ARG A 7 -25.84 -6.82 75.94
N ARG A 8 -25.86 -7.02 74.62
CA ARG A 8 -24.63 -7.28 73.84
C ARG A 8 -23.70 -6.09 73.95
N GLN A 9 -22.57 -6.22 74.63
CA GLN A 9 -21.42 -5.31 74.61
C GLN A 9 -20.79 -5.38 73.25
N ARG A 10 -20.86 -4.25 72.45
CA ARG A 10 -20.01 -4.04 71.35
C ARG A 10 -18.58 -3.76 71.83
N ARG A 11 -17.63 -4.68 71.61
CA ARG A 11 -16.23 -4.47 71.83
C ARG A 11 -15.74 -3.51 70.74
N ASN A 12 -15.51 -2.26 71.09
CA ASN A 12 -14.78 -1.30 70.22
C ASN A 12 -13.34 -1.75 70.18
N LEU A 13 -12.84 -2.14 69.00
CA LEU A 13 -11.41 -2.33 68.76
C LEU A 13 -10.69 -1.00 68.99
N PRO A 14 -9.55 -0.97 69.71
CA PRO A 14 -8.81 0.26 69.93
C PRO A 14 -8.35 0.85 68.59
N MET A 15 -8.50 2.15 68.44
CA MET A 15 -8.22 2.92 67.19
C MET A 15 -6.82 2.63 66.62
N ASN A 16 -5.85 2.30 67.47
CA ASN A 16 -4.47 1.94 67.08
C ASN A 16 -4.38 0.67 66.21
N TYR A 17 -5.28 -0.32 66.40
CA TYR A 17 -5.29 -1.53 65.54
C TYR A 17 -5.95 -1.29 64.18
N VAL A 18 -6.87 -0.35 64.11
CA VAL A 18 -7.48 0.08 62.83
C VAL A 18 -6.46 0.84 62.00
N ILE A 19 -5.67 1.73 62.60
CA ILE A 19 -4.62 2.51 61.92
C ILE A 19 -3.49 1.58 61.47
N LEU A 20 -3.05 0.60 62.27
CA LEU A 20 -2.06 -0.39 61.89
C LEU A 20 -2.55 -1.29 60.72
N GLY A 21 -3.82 -1.70 60.75
CA GLY A 21 -4.42 -2.46 59.65
C GLY A 21 -4.50 -1.69 58.35
N LEU A 22 -4.91 -0.41 58.38
CA LEU A 22 -4.92 0.48 57.21
C LEU A 22 -3.53 0.77 56.68
N SER A 23 -2.55 1.00 57.54
CA SER A 23 -1.14 1.21 57.14
C SER A 23 -0.55 -0.03 56.50
N GLY A 24 -0.85 -1.24 57.01
CA GLY A 24 -0.46 -2.51 56.43
C GLY A 24 -1.10 -2.74 55.04
N LEU A 25 -2.40 -2.41 54.89
CA LEU A 25 -3.10 -2.55 53.61
C LEU A 25 -2.53 -1.58 52.54
N VAL A 26 -2.25 -0.33 52.92
CA VAL A 26 -1.61 0.65 52.02
C VAL A 26 -0.18 0.22 51.63
N ALA A 27 0.57 -0.33 52.57
CA ALA A 27 1.91 -0.86 52.27
C ALA A 27 1.85 -2.07 51.32
N VAL A 28 0.89 -2.98 51.49
CA VAL A 28 0.67 -4.14 50.60
C VAL A 28 0.24 -3.66 49.21
N ILE A 29 -0.65 -2.67 49.10
CA ILE A 29 -1.07 -2.08 47.80
C ILE A 29 0.09 -1.37 47.12
N LEU A 30 0.92 -0.64 47.87
CA LEU A 30 2.12 0.02 47.30
C LEU A 30 3.15 -1.01 46.86
N VAL A 31 3.41 -2.06 47.65
CA VAL A 31 4.34 -3.12 47.28
C VAL A 31 3.81 -3.93 46.09
N SER A 32 2.52 -4.27 46.05
CA SER A 32 1.92 -4.97 44.91
C SER A 32 1.98 -4.11 43.61
N ASN A 33 1.72 -2.81 43.70
CA ASN A 33 1.85 -1.90 42.54
C ASN A 33 3.32 -1.70 42.09
N VAL A 34 4.27 -1.75 43.01
CA VAL A 34 5.71 -1.69 42.69
C VAL A 34 6.16 -3.03 42.08
N VAL A 35 5.73 -4.15 42.62
CA VAL A 35 6.05 -5.50 42.08
C VAL A 35 5.37 -5.73 40.76
N ASP A 36 4.13 -5.25 40.54
CA ASP A 36 3.45 -5.36 39.25
C ASP A 36 4.07 -4.47 38.18
N ARG A 37 4.63 -3.31 38.58
CA ARG A 37 5.43 -2.47 37.68
C ARG A 37 6.82 -3.05 37.37
N SER A 38 7.43 -3.80 38.29
CA SER A 38 8.75 -4.40 38.09
C SER A 38 8.74 -5.68 37.25
N ASN A 39 7.57 -6.33 37.11
CA ASN A 39 7.42 -7.59 36.36
C ASN A 39 6.90 -7.44 34.93
N LYS A 40 6.66 -6.23 34.43
CA LYS A 40 6.42 -6.05 33.00
C LYS A 40 7.72 -6.29 32.26
N PRO A 41 7.79 -7.25 31.32
CA PRO A 41 8.99 -7.44 30.53
C PRO A 41 9.33 -6.11 29.85
N VAL A 42 10.52 -5.58 30.15
CA VAL A 42 11.03 -4.37 29.51
C VAL A 42 11.35 -4.76 28.08
N LEU A 43 10.59 -4.22 27.12
CA LEU A 43 10.86 -4.44 25.71
C LEU A 43 12.28 -3.98 25.38
N PRO A 44 13.01 -4.75 24.56
CA PRO A 44 14.30 -4.29 24.05
C PRO A 44 14.15 -2.92 23.37
N ARG A 45 15.09 -2.00 23.61
CA ARG A 45 15.02 -0.62 23.08
C ARG A 45 14.89 -0.58 21.57
N VAL A 46 15.51 -1.54 20.86
CA VAL A 46 15.46 -1.62 19.39
C VAL A 46 14.04 -1.75 18.86
N ILE A 47 13.14 -2.45 19.58
CA ILE A 47 11.72 -2.62 19.20
C ILE A 47 10.77 -1.73 20.02
N THR A 48 11.29 -0.77 20.77
CA THR A 48 10.46 0.20 21.49
C THR A 48 10.18 1.38 20.56
N PRO A 49 8.90 1.65 20.20
CA PRO A 49 8.55 2.78 19.34
C PRO A 49 8.95 4.12 19.96
N PHE A 50 9.19 5.11 19.14
CA PHE A 50 9.45 6.48 19.56
C PHE A 50 8.28 7.02 20.42
N PRO A 51 8.52 7.59 21.61
CA PRO A 51 7.47 7.93 22.57
C PRO A 51 6.78 9.27 22.22
N SER A 52 6.12 9.34 21.07
CA SER A 52 5.34 10.48 20.61
C SER A 52 4.12 10.00 19.83
N SER A 53 3.08 10.82 19.76
CA SER A 53 1.91 10.52 18.93
C SER A 53 2.30 10.29 17.48
N LYS A 54 1.70 9.31 16.81
CA LYS A 54 1.96 9.06 15.40
C LYS A 54 1.65 10.29 14.55
N LEU A 55 2.49 10.59 13.58
CA LEU A 55 2.26 11.66 12.60
C LEU A 55 1.01 11.38 11.76
N LEU A 56 0.75 10.12 11.47
CA LEU A 56 -0.44 9.68 10.74
C LEU A 56 -1.77 9.94 11.50
N ASN A 57 -1.71 10.31 12.78
CA ASN A 57 -2.89 10.74 13.52
C ASN A 57 -3.24 12.23 13.31
N LEU A 58 -2.41 12.99 12.61
CA LEU A 58 -2.68 14.39 12.31
C LEU A 58 -3.94 14.55 11.45
N PRO A 59 -4.76 15.60 11.69
CA PRO A 59 -6.00 15.81 10.93
C PRO A 59 -5.80 15.88 9.41
N LEU A 60 -4.63 16.33 8.95
CA LEU A 60 -4.33 16.41 7.51
C LEU A 60 -4.35 15.05 6.78
N PHE A 61 -4.22 13.94 7.50
CA PHE A 61 -4.23 12.58 6.95
C PHE A 61 -5.55 11.84 7.16
N LYS A 62 -6.55 12.48 7.78
CA LYS A 62 -7.85 11.90 8.09
C LYS A 62 -8.91 12.32 7.09
N ASP A 63 -10.11 11.80 7.28
CA ASP A 63 -11.32 12.13 6.53
C ASP A 63 -11.13 12.00 5.01
N ASP A 64 -11.34 13.07 4.26
CA ASP A 64 -11.28 13.08 2.81
C ASP A 64 -9.92 12.61 2.25
N HIS A 65 -8.80 12.90 2.94
CA HIS A 65 -7.49 12.46 2.50
C HIS A 65 -7.37 10.95 2.59
N GLU A 66 -7.72 10.36 3.74
CA GLU A 66 -7.66 8.92 3.99
C GLU A 66 -8.61 8.17 3.05
N GLU A 67 -9.87 8.64 2.92
CA GLU A 67 -10.86 8.03 2.04
C GLU A 67 -10.44 8.10 0.56
N SER A 68 -9.91 9.25 0.12
CA SER A 68 -9.45 9.43 -1.26
C SER A 68 -8.29 8.50 -1.66
N LEU A 69 -7.52 8.02 -0.70
CA LEU A 69 -6.42 7.08 -0.89
C LEU A 69 -6.75 5.65 -0.46
N TYR A 70 -8.01 5.36 -0.09
CA TYR A 70 -8.40 4.04 0.42
C TYR A 70 -8.12 2.92 -0.59
N TRP A 71 -8.69 2.98 -1.80
CA TRP A 71 -8.40 2.07 -2.90
C TRP A 71 -7.30 2.63 -3.80
N GLY A 72 -6.43 1.76 -4.30
CA GLY A 72 -5.43 2.14 -5.29
C GLY A 72 -4.63 0.96 -5.83
N THR A 73 -3.77 1.26 -6.79
CA THR A 73 -2.85 0.30 -7.39
C THR A 73 -1.64 0.02 -6.48
N TYR A 74 -1.89 -0.23 -5.20
CA TYR A 74 -0.87 -0.28 -4.14
C TYR A 74 -0.16 -1.63 -4.00
N ARG A 75 -0.14 -2.45 -5.04
CA ARG A 75 0.66 -3.67 -5.15
C ARG A 75 1.65 -3.52 -6.32
N PRO A 76 2.70 -2.69 -6.15
CA PRO A 76 3.60 -2.31 -7.25
C PRO A 76 4.37 -3.48 -7.86
N HIS A 77 4.55 -4.58 -7.12
CA HIS A 77 5.18 -5.82 -7.62
C HIS A 77 4.34 -6.57 -8.67
N ALA A 78 3.02 -6.36 -8.73
CA ALA A 78 2.16 -6.91 -9.77
C ALA A 78 2.07 -5.97 -10.96
N TYR A 79 1.95 -6.49 -12.20
CA TYR A 79 1.72 -5.65 -13.37
C TYR A 79 0.47 -4.79 -13.21
N LEU A 80 -0.61 -5.37 -12.69
CA LEU A 80 -1.76 -4.64 -12.17
C LEU A 80 -2.20 -5.29 -10.86
N GLY A 81 -2.14 -4.55 -9.78
CA GLY A 81 -2.54 -5.03 -8.45
C GLY A 81 -3.23 -3.94 -7.66
N ILE A 82 -4.47 -4.19 -7.26
CA ILE A 82 -5.32 -3.26 -6.52
C ILE A 82 -5.49 -3.77 -5.10
N ARG A 83 -5.45 -2.86 -4.13
CA ARG A 83 -5.78 -3.13 -2.73
C ARG A 83 -6.26 -1.86 -2.03
N ALA A 84 -6.93 -2.05 -0.89
CA ALA A 84 -7.18 -0.96 0.05
C ALA A 84 -5.96 -0.69 0.93
N ARG A 85 -5.84 0.52 1.45
CA ARG A 85 -4.87 0.93 2.48
C ARG A 85 -5.31 0.47 3.87
N THR A 86 -5.39 -0.85 4.03
CA THR A 86 -5.72 -1.52 5.29
C THR A 86 -4.82 -2.72 5.50
N PRO A 87 -4.53 -3.11 6.77
CA PRO A 87 -3.71 -4.28 7.07
C PRO A 87 -4.14 -5.56 6.36
N LYS A 88 -5.45 -5.75 6.25
CA LYS A 88 -6.07 -6.82 5.49
C LYS A 88 -7.01 -6.22 4.46
N SER A 89 -6.95 -6.69 3.22
CA SER A 89 -7.67 -6.10 2.09
C SER A 89 -8.34 -7.17 1.23
N LEU A 90 -9.36 -6.76 0.48
CA LEU A 90 -9.67 -7.41 -0.78
C LEU A 90 -8.58 -7.02 -1.78
N LEU A 91 -7.89 -8.01 -2.31
CA LEU A 91 -6.90 -7.85 -3.36
C LEU A 91 -7.58 -8.12 -4.71
N ALA A 92 -7.26 -7.32 -5.71
CA ALA A 92 -7.62 -7.60 -7.08
C ALA A 92 -6.39 -7.46 -7.98
N GLY A 93 -6.35 -8.20 -9.09
CA GLY A 93 -5.23 -8.10 -10.01
C GLY A 93 -5.42 -8.90 -11.28
N LEU A 94 -4.49 -8.69 -12.20
CA LEU A 94 -4.48 -9.25 -13.53
C LEU A 94 -3.30 -10.19 -13.71
N MET A 95 -3.59 -11.36 -14.32
CA MET A 95 -2.59 -12.23 -14.94
C MET A 95 -2.98 -12.42 -16.41
N TRP A 96 -2.04 -12.78 -17.25
CA TRP A 96 -2.33 -13.19 -18.64
C TRP A 96 -1.41 -14.32 -19.11
N SER A 97 -1.88 -15.08 -20.11
CA SER A 97 -1.06 -16.11 -20.71
C SER A 97 0.02 -15.49 -21.61
N GLY A 98 1.25 -15.81 -21.36
CA GLY A 98 2.40 -15.49 -22.20
C GLY A 98 3.20 -16.74 -22.55
N ILE A 99 4.16 -16.63 -23.45
CA ILE A 99 5.07 -17.72 -23.82
C ILE A 99 6.46 -17.44 -23.26
N LYS A 100 6.96 -18.37 -22.45
CA LYS A 100 8.32 -18.36 -21.91
C LYS A 100 9.00 -19.68 -22.27
N ASP A 101 10.16 -19.60 -22.93
CA ASP A 101 10.94 -20.79 -23.34
C ASP A 101 10.10 -21.86 -24.08
N GLY A 102 9.19 -21.42 -24.98
CA GLY A 102 8.30 -22.28 -25.73
C GLY A 102 7.13 -22.90 -24.95
N THR A 103 6.98 -22.56 -23.66
CA THR A 103 5.89 -23.02 -22.81
C THR A 103 4.97 -21.88 -22.41
N VAL A 104 3.66 -22.20 -22.23
CA VAL A 104 2.70 -21.22 -21.71
C VAL A 104 2.98 -20.99 -20.22
N SER A 105 3.16 -19.74 -19.85
CA SER A 105 3.30 -19.31 -18.45
C SER A 105 2.43 -18.07 -18.18
N LEU A 106 2.03 -17.89 -16.93
CA LEU A 106 1.26 -16.71 -16.55
C LEU A 106 2.19 -15.53 -16.21
N ARG A 107 1.90 -14.38 -16.80
CA ARG A 107 2.45 -13.09 -16.40
C ARG A 107 1.62 -12.55 -15.27
N HIS A 108 2.24 -12.11 -14.19
CA HIS A 108 1.54 -11.57 -13.02
C HIS A 108 2.38 -10.53 -12.29
N HIS A 109 3.56 -10.94 -11.81
CA HIS A 109 4.50 -10.07 -11.11
C HIS A 109 5.51 -9.47 -12.10
N CYS A 110 5.88 -8.21 -11.88
CA CYS A 110 6.93 -7.57 -12.65
C CYS A 110 8.23 -8.35 -12.50
N GLN A 111 8.79 -8.80 -13.61
CA GLN A 111 10.05 -9.57 -13.66
C GLN A 111 10.72 -9.35 -15.02
N ASP A 112 12.02 -9.11 -15.02
CA ASP A 112 12.79 -9.01 -16.28
C ASP A 112 12.78 -10.32 -17.07
N SER A 113 12.73 -11.46 -16.37
CA SER A 113 12.68 -12.77 -16.99
C SER A 113 11.43 -13.03 -17.82
N ASP A 114 10.39 -12.17 -17.72
CA ASP A 114 9.21 -12.25 -18.58
C ASP A 114 9.48 -11.71 -19.99
N GLY A 115 10.54 -10.90 -20.18
CA GLY A 115 10.98 -10.39 -21.46
C GLY A 115 10.00 -9.41 -22.12
N LEU A 116 9.18 -8.70 -21.32
CA LEU A 116 8.34 -7.64 -21.85
C LEU A 116 9.21 -6.51 -22.41
N SER A 117 8.95 -6.07 -23.63
CA SER A 117 9.64 -4.94 -24.23
C SER A 117 9.24 -3.60 -23.62
N LYS A 118 8.05 -3.54 -23.02
CA LYS A 118 7.55 -2.37 -22.30
C LYS A 118 6.62 -2.79 -21.17
N TYR A 119 6.83 -2.23 -19.98
CA TYR A 119 5.84 -2.21 -18.91
C TYR A 119 6.02 -0.95 -18.08
N GLY A 120 4.96 -0.17 -17.92
CA GLY A 120 5.05 1.05 -17.13
C GLY A 120 3.82 1.93 -17.24
N TRP A 121 3.65 2.76 -16.25
CA TRP A 121 2.60 3.77 -16.18
C TRP A 121 2.94 4.93 -17.12
N VAL A 122 2.05 5.24 -18.04
CA VAL A 122 2.17 6.39 -18.96
C VAL A 122 1.47 7.63 -18.43
N SER A 123 0.42 7.43 -17.64
CA SER A 123 -0.23 8.45 -16.82
C SER A 123 -0.70 7.82 -15.50
N HIS A 124 -0.42 8.49 -14.39
CA HIS A 124 -0.87 8.09 -13.05
C HIS A 124 -0.88 9.30 -12.12
N ASN A 125 -2.02 9.59 -11.48
CA ASN A 125 -2.14 10.78 -10.65
C ASN A 125 -1.91 10.55 -9.15
N GLY A 126 -1.66 9.29 -8.74
CA GLY A 126 -1.41 8.89 -7.36
C GLY A 126 -2.66 8.73 -6.50
N ARG A 127 -3.87 9.01 -7.02
CA ARG A 127 -5.11 8.98 -6.25
C ARG A 127 -6.20 8.13 -6.87
N ASP A 128 -6.71 8.52 -8.02
CA ASP A 128 -7.94 7.98 -8.60
C ASP A 128 -7.83 7.56 -10.07
N PHE A 129 -6.66 7.72 -10.67
CA PHE A 129 -6.44 7.38 -12.08
C PHE A 129 -5.03 6.87 -12.34
N GLY A 130 -4.93 5.83 -13.17
CA GLY A 130 -3.68 5.35 -13.73
C GLY A 130 -3.90 4.59 -15.03
N ARG A 131 -3.04 4.83 -16.03
CA ARG A 131 -3.00 4.12 -17.30
C ARG A 131 -1.60 3.59 -17.55
N GLN A 132 -1.50 2.32 -17.92
CA GLN A 132 -0.24 1.63 -18.13
C GLN A 132 -0.26 0.89 -19.47
N VAL A 133 0.91 0.76 -20.10
CA VAL A 133 1.13 0.02 -21.34
C VAL A 133 2.05 -1.16 -21.04
N LEU A 134 1.63 -2.34 -21.47
CA LEU A 134 2.36 -3.60 -21.36
C LEU A 134 2.53 -4.18 -22.77
N ILE A 135 3.76 -4.49 -23.18
CA ILE A 135 4.05 -5.11 -24.47
C ILE A 135 4.81 -6.42 -24.22
N ASP A 136 4.09 -7.53 -24.43
CA ASP A 136 4.61 -8.90 -24.30
C ASP A 136 4.69 -9.53 -25.68
N LYS A 137 5.83 -9.39 -26.35
CA LYS A 137 6.06 -9.80 -27.75
C LYS A 137 5.09 -9.09 -28.71
N ASP A 138 4.15 -9.83 -29.26
CA ASP A 138 3.15 -9.36 -30.22
C ASP A 138 1.84 -8.90 -29.54
N LEU A 139 1.73 -9.07 -28.22
CA LEU A 139 0.58 -8.66 -27.45
C LEU A 139 0.81 -7.28 -26.82
N SER A 140 -0.04 -6.33 -27.15
CA SER A 140 -0.14 -5.05 -26.44
C SER A 140 -1.36 -5.05 -25.54
N LEU A 141 -1.14 -4.90 -24.23
CA LEU A 141 -2.20 -4.70 -23.24
C LEU A 141 -2.11 -3.29 -22.68
N ILE A 142 -3.22 -2.57 -22.73
CA ILE A 142 -3.37 -1.28 -22.05
C ILE A 142 -4.31 -1.51 -20.87
N THR A 143 -3.86 -1.18 -19.67
CA THR A 143 -4.68 -1.26 -18.46
C THR A 143 -4.92 0.13 -17.91
N SER A 144 -6.17 0.45 -17.63
CA SER A 144 -6.58 1.71 -17.01
C SER A 144 -7.32 1.43 -15.71
N PHE A 145 -6.93 2.09 -14.64
CA PHE A 145 -7.60 2.07 -13.34
C PHE A 145 -8.22 3.43 -13.08
N MET A 146 -9.46 3.45 -12.60
CA MET A 146 -10.13 4.69 -12.20
C MET A 146 -11.00 4.45 -10.97
N LYS A 147 -10.98 5.40 -10.03
CA LYS A 147 -11.94 5.48 -8.92
C LYS A 147 -12.98 6.55 -9.18
N TYR A 148 -14.16 6.30 -8.63
CA TYR A 148 -15.26 7.24 -8.67
C TYR A 148 -16.11 7.16 -7.40
N LYS A 149 -16.35 8.30 -6.77
CA LYS A 149 -17.24 8.37 -5.61
C LYS A 149 -18.65 8.69 -6.10
N SER A 150 -19.50 7.67 -6.11
CA SER A 150 -20.93 7.81 -6.42
C SER A 150 -21.72 8.12 -5.15
N GLN A 151 -22.92 8.68 -5.30
CA GLN A 151 -23.87 8.75 -4.20
C GLN A 151 -24.22 7.31 -3.75
N GLY A 152 -24.17 7.04 -2.45
CA GLY A 152 -24.43 5.71 -1.89
C GLY A 152 -23.27 4.72 -2.00
N SER A 153 -22.11 5.09 -2.57
CA SER A 153 -20.93 4.23 -2.52
C SER A 153 -20.38 4.08 -1.08
N GLY A 154 -19.80 2.92 -0.79
CA GLY A 154 -19.11 2.65 0.46
C GLY A 154 -17.82 3.48 0.60
N TYR A 155 -17.14 3.33 1.74
CA TYR A 155 -15.88 4.02 2.00
C TYR A 155 -14.83 3.71 0.93
N GLY A 156 -14.19 4.74 0.43
CA GLY A 156 -13.21 4.67 -0.68
C GLY A 156 -13.83 4.70 -2.08
N GLY A 157 -15.17 4.68 -2.19
CA GLY A 157 -15.89 4.79 -3.46
C GLY A 157 -15.89 3.50 -4.31
N ASP A 158 -16.34 3.65 -5.55
CA ASP A 158 -16.33 2.63 -6.59
C ASP A 158 -15.04 2.72 -7.41
N TRP A 159 -14.70 1.65 -8.13
CA TRP A 159 -13.58 1.71 -9.06
C TRP A 159 -13.81 0.80 -10.27
N ALA A 160 -13.14 1.11 -11.36
CA ALA A 160 -13.13 0.30 -12.57
C ALA A 160 -11.71 0.04 -13.07
N VAL A 161 -11.57 -1.11 -13.73
CA VAL A 161 -10.40 -1.47 -14.55
C VAL A 161 -10.85 -1.69 -15.97
N ARG A 162 -10.23 -1.01 -16.92
CA ARG A 162 -10.33 -1.31 -18.35
C ARG A 162 -9.07 -2.03 -18.81
N ILE A 163 -9.24 -3.11 -19.57
CA ILE A 163 -8.16 -3.87 -20.20
C ILE A 163 -8.44 -3.90 -21.70
N GLU A 164 -7.54 -3.27 -22.48
CA GLU A 164 -7.61 -3.28 -23.94
C GLU A 164 -6.48 -4.19 -24.45
N GLY A 165 -6.85 -5.23 -25.19
CA GLY A 165 -5.90 -6.15 -25.82
C GLY A 165 -5.82 -5.90 -27.33
N LYS A 166 -4.60 -5.82 -27.88
CA LYS A 166 -4.35 -5.63 -29.33
C LYS A 166 -3.18 -6.50 -29.79
N ASP A 167 -3.19 -6.91 -31.06
CA ASP A 167 -2.01 -7.49 -31.71
C ASP A 167 -1.10 -6.35 -32.19
N ASP A 168 0.16 -6.34 -31.76
CA ASP A 168 1.13 -5.27 -32.07
C ASP A 168 1.68 -5.39 -33.51
N LYS A 169 1.47 -6.52 -34.21
CA LYS A 169 1.97 -6.79 -35.57
C LYS A 169 0.94 -6.60 -36.68
N ASP A 170 -0.30 -6.27 -36.36
CA ASP A 170 -1.37 -6.23 -37.35
C ASP A 170 -1.46 -4.88 -38.08
N GLU A 171 -0.39 -4.53 -38.80
CA GLU A 171 -0.45 -3.52 -39.87
C GLU A 171 -0.65 -4.22 -41.24
N GLY A 172 -1.86 -4.70 -41.51
CA GLY A 172 -2.30 -4.94 -42.88
C GLY A 172 -2.25 -6.35 -43.46
N ASN A 173 -2.11 -7.42 -42.69
CA ASN A 173 -2.35 -8.79 -43.16
C ASN A 173 -3.54 -9.39 -42.41
N GLU A 174 -4.48 -10.04 -43.11
CA GLU A 174 -5.53 -10.89 -42.55
C GLU A 174 -4.91 -12.14 -41.86
N SER A 175 -4.10 -11.92 -40.85
CA SER A 175 -3.57 -12.93 -39.97
C SER A 175 -4.72 -13.44 -39.08
N MET A 176 -4.86 -14.73 -38.91
CA MET A 176 -5.84 -15.36 -38.02
C MET A 176 -5.78 -14.66 -36.65
N SER A 177 -6.86 -13.95 -36.28
CA SER A 177 -6.91 -13.18 -35.02
C SER A 177 -6.52 -14.08 -33.85
N LYS A 178 -5.46 -13.67 -33.11
CA LYS A 178 -4.89 -14.44 -32.00
C LYS A 178 -5.90 -14.49 -30.85
N PHE A 179 -5.98 -15.65 -30.21
CA PHE A 179 -6.80 -15.86 -29.02
C PHE A 179 -5.96 -15.64 -27.77
N GLN A 180 -6.45 -14.78 -26.86
CA GLN A 180 -5.77 -14.40 -25.64
C GLN A 180 -6.56 -14.80 -24.41
N HIS A 181 -5.86 -15.19 -23.34
CA HIS A 181 -6.45 -15.52 -22.03
C HIS A 181 -5.96 -14.53 -20.98
N LEU A 182 -6.89 -13.83 -20.35
CA LEU A 182 -6.72 -13.00 -19.18
C LEU A 182 -7.22 -13.76 -17.95
N PHE A 183 -6.61 -13.53 -16.79
CA PHE A 183 -7.03 -14.08 -15.51
C PHE A 183 -7.14 -12.92 -14.51
N PHE A 184 -8.36 -12.46 -14.29
CA PHE A 184 -8.62 -11.46 -13.26
C PHE A 184 -8.98 -12.17 -11.96
N TYR A 185 -8.36 -11.78 -10.86
CA TYR A 185 -8.62 -12.42 -9.58
C TYR A 185 -9.07 -11.42 -8.51
N LEU A 186 -9.89 -11.95 -7.59
CA LEU A 186 -10.21 -11.35 -6.31
C LEU A 186 -9.69 -12.27 -5.21
N ALA A 187 -9.02 -11.71 -4.21
CA ALA A 187 -8.50 -12.48 -3.09
C ALA A 187 -8.71 -11.74 -1.76
N GLU A 188 -9.35 -12.41 -0.82
CA GLU A 188 -9.73 -11.82 0.46
C GLU A 188 -8.74 -12.23 1.56
N GLU A 189 -8.03 -11.22 2.11
CA GLU A 189 -7.09 -11.42 3.22
C GLU A 189 -7.79 -11.46 4.57
N ASP A 190 -8.99 -10.86 4.70
CA ASP A 190 -9.72 -10.83 5.94
C ASP A 190 -10.65 -12.03 6.09
N SER A 191 -10.46 -12.80 7.15
CA SER A 191 -11.31 -13.96 7.46
C SER A 191 -12.74 -13.60 7.87
N ASN A 192 -13.00 -12.34 8.24
CA ASN A 192 -14.32 -11.84 8.64
C ASN A 192 -15.11 -11.27 7.46
N ALA A 193 -14.46 -11.03 6.31
CA ALA A 193 -15.13 -10.60 5.10
C ALA A 193 -15.68 -11.80 4.31
N SER A 194 -16.65 -11.55 3.42
CA SER A 194 -17.23 -12.57 2.56
C SER A 194 -16.86 -12.36 1.11
N LEU A 195 -16.67 -13.47 0.39
CA LEU A 195 -16.41 -13.52 -1.04
C LEU A 195 -17.26 -14.64 -1.65
N GLN A 196 -18.14 -14.30 -2.56
CA GLN A 196 -19.12 -15.22 -3.14
C GLN A 196 -19.15 -15.09 -4.67
N ILE A 197 -19.38 -16.20 -5.35
CA ILE A 197 -19.83 -16.21 -6.75
C ILE A 197 -21.34 -16.38 -6.72
N ASP A 198 -22.05 -15.41 -7.24
CA ASP A 198 -23.49 -15.52 -7.46
C ASP A 198 -23.70 -16.30 -8.76
N GLY A 199 -24.57 -17.32 -8.70
CA GLY A 199 -24.78 -18.38 -9.70
C GLY A 199 -24.65 -17.91 -11.15
N LEU A 200 -23.57 -18.32 -11.78
CA LEU A 200 -23.10 -17.81 -13.05
C LEU A 200 -23.90 -18.38 -14.21
N ASP A 201 -24.99 -17.76 -14.55
CA ASP A 201 -25.39 -17.70 -15.94
C ASP A 201 -24.85 -16.41 -16.56
N LEU A 202 -23.56 -16.46 -16.95
CA LEU A 202 -22.83 -15.34 -17.56
C LEU A 202 -23.42 -14.94 -18.94
N SER A 203 -24.38 -15.69 -19.46
CA SER A 203 -25.07 -15.34 -20.68
C SER A 203 -26.11 -14.22 -20.48
N GLU A 204 -26.57 -14.01 -19.24
CA GLU A 204 -27.63 -13.02 -18.93
C GLU A 204 -27.18 -11.98 -17.84
N SER A 205 -26.09 -12.21 -17.10
CA SER A 205 -25.66 -11.34 -16.01
C SER A 205 -24.20 -10.89 -16.14
N SER A 206 -23.98 -9.59 -15.97
CA SER A 206 -22.63 -9.03 -15.89
C SER A 206 -21.94 -9.29 -14.54
N LEU A 207 -22.66 -9.79 -13.53
CA LEU A 207 -22.16 -9.99 -12.17
C LEU A 207 -21.19 -11.17 -12.10
N LEU A 208 -19.95 -10.93 -11.71
CA LEU A 208 -18.91 -11.95 -11.49
C LEU A 208 -18.86 -12.45 -10.05
N ALA A 209 -18.90 -11.53 -9.11
CA ALA A 209 -18.76 -11.84 -7.69
C ALA A 209 -19.41 -10.77 -6.82
N SER A 210 -19.78 -11.17 -5.62
CA SER A 210 -20.25 -10.26 -4.57
C SER A 210 -19.58 -10.57 -3.24
N GLY A 211 -19.73 -9.66 -2.29
CA GLY A 211 -19.20 -9.84 -0.95
C GLY A 211 -19.54 -8.71 -0.01
N SER A 212 -18.97 -8.76 1.19
CA SER A 212 -19.10 -7.68 2.17
C SER A 212 -17.82 -7.49 2.96
N ARG A 213 -17.54 -6.24 3.31
CA ARG A 213 -16.40 -5.86 4.15
C ARG A 213 -16.80 -4.74 5.11
N GLU A 214 -16.16 -4.71 6.27
CA GLU A 214 -16.26 -3.56 7.17
C GLU A 214 -15.87 -2.26 6.44
N ASN A 215 -16.55 -1.18 6.71
CA ASN A 215 -16.43 0.16 6.08
C ASN A 215 -16.85 0.25 4.61
N VAL A 216 -16.64 -0.78 3.80
CA VAL A 216 -17.03 -0.82 2.37
C VAL A 216 -18.50 -1.17 2.21
N GLY A 217 -19.06 -1.96 3.14
CA GLY A 217 -20.41 -2.52 3.04
C GLY A 217 -20.46 -3.72 2.08
N SER A 218 -21.64 -4.01 1.57
CA SER A 218 -21.83 -4.97 0.49
C SER A 218 -21.27 -4.43 -0.81
N TRP A 219 -20.63 -5.29 -1.59
CA TRP A 219 -20.03 -4.90 -2.88
C TRP A 219 -20.31 -5.95 -3.96
N GLN A 220 -20.22 -5.51 -5.20
CA GLN A 220 -20.36 -6.34 -6.38
C GLN A 220 -19.26 -6.04 -7.40
N MET A 221 -18.81 -7.08 -8.11
CA MET A 221 -17.88 -6.98 -9.25
C MET A 221 -18.62 -7.37 -10.53
N HIS A 222 -18.62 -6.48 -11.51
CA HIS A 222 -19.27 -6.68 -12.80
C HIS A 222 -18.25 -6.68 -13.94
N LEU A 223 -18.55 -7.47 -14.98
CA LEU A 223 -17.80 -7.52 -16.23
C LEU A 223 -18.66 -6.97 -17.36
N HIS A 224 -18.07 -6.13 -18.19
CA HIS A 224 -18.68 -5.64 -19.43
C HIS A 224 -17.69 -5.74 -20.59
N SER A 225 -18.15 -6.17 -21.75
CA SER A 225 -17.44 -6.16 -23.04
C SER A 225 -18.46 -6.11 -24.16
N GLU A 226 -18.11 -5.44 -25.25
CA GLU A 226 -18.91 -5.44 -26.48
C GLU A 226 -18.58 -6.66 -27.37
N GLU A 227 -17.40 -7.27 -27.14
CA GLU A 227 -16.95 -8.45 -27.84
C GLU A 227 -17.44 -9.74 -27.17
N SER A 228 -17.61 -10.80 -27.95
CA SER A 228 -17.94 -12.13 -27.42
C SER A 228 -16.75 -12.74 -26.70
N LEU A 229 -16.85 -12.89 -25.39
CA LEU A 229 -15.81 -13.46 -24.52
C LEU A 229 -16.28 -14.75 -23.87
N ASN A 230 -15.36 -15.70 -23.73
CA ASN A 230 -15.59 -16.90 -22.93
C ASN A 230 -15.07 -16.63 -21.51
N VAL A 231 -15.92 -16.86 -20.51
CA VAL A 231 -15.56 -16.66 -19.11
C VAL A 231 -15.66 -17.98 -18.35
N HIS A 232 -14.56 -18.38 -17.75
CA HIS A 232 -14.47 -19.52 -16.83
C HIS A 232 -14.01 -19.04 -15.47
N TYR A 233 -14.22 -19.84 -14.43
CA TYR A 233 -13.84 -19.43 -13.08
C TYR A 233 -13.33 -20.61 -12.23
N VAL A 234 -12.56 -20.27 -11.22
CA VAL A 234 -12.20 -21.20 -10.15
C VAL A 234 -12.12 -20.45 -8.82
N GLY A 235 -12.65 -21.10 -7.78
CA GLY A 235 -12.53 -20.61 -6.41
C GLY A 235 -11.79 -21.61 -5.54
N PHE A 236 -10.82 -21.14 -4.77
CA PHE A 236 -10.03 -21.94 -3.85
C PHE A 236 -9.63 -21.17 -2.59
N ARG A 237 -9.07 -21.87 -1.61
CA ARG A 237 -8.59 -21.27 -0.37
C ARG A 237 -7.07 -21.32 -0.30
N THR A 238 -6.44 -20.18 0.07
CA THR A 238 -5.01 -20.10 0.34
C THR A 238 -4.72 -19.11 1.47
N ARG A 239 -3.57 -19.28 2.12
CA ARG A 239 -2.93 -18.29 2.99
C ARG A 239 -1.69 -17.67 2.32
N HIS A 240 -1.32 -18.14 1.14
CA HIS A 240 -0.08 -17.83 0.44
C HIS A 240 -0.37 -17.00 -0.82
N PHE A 241 -0.79 -15.75 -0.62
CA PHE A 241 -1.15 -14.85 -1.73
C PHE A 241 0.05 -14.53 -2.65
N HIS A 242 1.26 -14.58 -2.12
CA HIS A 242 2.48 -14.44 -2.92
C HIS A 242 2.69 -15.56 -3.96
N ASN A 243 2.03 -16.71 -3.79
CA ASN A 243 2.10 -17.86 -4.70
C ASN A 243 0.88 -17.99 -5.63
N LEU A 244 0.06 -16.94 -5.77
CA LEU A 244 -1.18 -17.01 -6.58
C LEU A 244 -0.91 -17.45 -8.01
N THR A 245 0.19 -17.02 -8.63
CA THR A 245 0.56 -17.43 -10.00
C THR A 245 0.69 -18.93 -10.11
N ASP A 246 1.46 -19.54 -9.21
CA ASP A 246 1.72 -20.98 -9.22
C ASP A 246 0.44 -21.78 -8.94
N LEU A 247 -0.41 -21.31 -8.03
CA LEU A 247 -1.69 -21.94 -7.72
C LEU A 247 -2.63 -21.93 -8.94
N VAL A 248 -2.74 -20.81 -9.66
CA VAL A 248 -3.56 -20.73 -10.88
C VAL A 248 -2.97 -21.62 -11.98
N GLN A 249 -1.66 -21.62 -12.18
CA GLN A 249 -0.98 -22.51 -13.14
C GLN A 249 -1.19 -24.00 -12.82
N GLN A 250 -1.20 -24.38 -11.54
CA GLN A 250 -1.50 -25.75 -11.11
C GLN A 250 -2.94 -26.16 -11.48
N HIS A 251 -3.92 -25.29 -11.26
CA HIS A 251 -5.30 -25.53 -11.66
C HIS A 251 -5.43 -25.72 -13.17
N LEU A 252 -4.79 -24.88 -13.98
CA LEU A 252 -4.76 -25.01 -15.45
C LEU A 252 -4.07 -26.30 -15.88
N ALA A 253 -2.91 -26.64 -15.30
CA ALA A 253 -2.17 -27.86 -15.64
C ALA A 253 -2.98 -29.14 -15.37
N ILE A 254 -3.80 -29.15 -14.31
CA ILE A 254 -4.71 -30.27 -14.02
C ILE A 254 -5.75 -30.42 -15.12
N GLN A 255 -6.35 -29.33 -15.61
CA GLN A 255 -7.34 -29.37 -16.68
C GLN A 255 -6.74 -29.79 -18.02
N VAL A 256 -5.56 -29.26 -18.37
CA VAL A 256 -4.82 -29.66 -19.57
C VAL A 256 -4.50 -31.16 -19.55
N ARG A 257 -4.03 -31.70 -18.42
CA ARG A 257 -3.70 -33.14 -18.28
C ARG A 257 -4.94 -34.03 -18.33
N ARG A 258 -6.07 -33.61 -17.75
CA ARG A 258 -7.28 -34.44 -17.63
C ARG A 258 -8.23 -34.32 -18.82
N ARG A 259 -8.35 -33.12 -19.40
CA ARG A 259 -9.37 -32.77 -20.39
C ARG A 259 -8.81 -32.24 -21.70
N HIS A 260 -7.48 -31.99 -21.77
CA HIS A 260 -6.79 -31.36 -22.91
C HIS A 260 -7.31 -29.97 -23.27
N ILE A 261 -7.86 -29.23 -22.29
CA ILE A 261 -8.36 -27.86 -22.45
C ILE A 261 -7.58 -26.90 -21.54
N PHE A 262 -7.31 -25.69 -22.06
CA PHE A 262 -6.65 -24.62 -21.33
C PHE A 262 -7.71 -23.68 -20.71
N GLU A 263 -8.50 -24.24 -19.78
CA GLU A 263 -9.57 -23.54 -19.09
C GLU A 263 -9.59 -23.92 -17.62
N VAL A 264 -9.94 -22.99 -16.75
CA VAL A 264 -10.15 -23.30 -15.32
C VAL A 264 -11.45 -24.08 -15.14
N SER A 265 -11.64 -24.74 -14.00
CA SER A 265 -12.56 -25.88 -13.84
C SER A 265 -14.04 -25.54 -13.69
N ASN A 266 -14.43 -24.28 -13.64
CA ASN A 266 -15.78 -23.80 -13.28
C ASN A 266 -16.28 -24.37 -11.94
N THR A 267 -15.40 -24.41 -10.94
CA THR A 267 -15.69 -24.93 -9.60
C THR A 267 -15.27 -23.95 -8.52
N VAL A 268 -16.08 -23.86 -7.47
CA VAL A 268 -15.74 -23.07 -6.28
C VAL A 268 -15.75 -23.99 -5.07
N HIS A 269 -14.65 -24.04 -4.36
CA HIS A 269 -14.56 -24.77 -3.11
C HIS A 269 -15.29 -24.01 -2.00
N LYS A 270 -15.92 -24.73 -1.10
CA LYS A 270 -16.54 -24.15 0.09
C LYS A 270 -15.49 -23.37 0.88
N MET A 271 -15.84 -22.15 1.28
CA MET A 271 -14.94 -21.22 2.00
C MET A 271 -13.72 -20.75 1.16
N SER A 272 -13.87 -20.62 -0.15
CA SER A 272 -12.87 -19.97 -1.00
C SER A 272 -12.62 -18.54 -0.55
N ASN A 273 -11.36 -18.14 -0.48
CA ASN A 273 -10.96 -16.74 -0.29
C ASN A 273 -10.21 -16.16 -1.51
N VAL A 274 -10.15 -16.94 -2.57
CA VAL A 274 -9.65 -16.51 -3.89
C VAL A 274 -10.64 -16.96 -4.95
N LEU A 275 -11.01 -16.03 -5.83
CA LEU A 275 -11.76 -16.28 -7.05
C LEU A 275 -10.91 -15.82 -8.23
N VAL A 276 -10.80 -16.66 -9.25
CA VAL A 276 -10.08 -16.34 -10.49
C VAL A 276 -11.03 -16.49 -11.65
N PHE A 277 -11.16 -15.45 -12.46
CA PHE A 277 -11.98 -15.42 -13.68
C PHE A 277 -11.04 -15.43 -14.89
N GLN A 278 -11.08 -16.51 -15.65
CA GLN A 278 -10.41 -16.61 -16.94
C GLN A 278 -11.31 -16.00 -17.99
N ILE A 279 -10.89 -14.89 -18.57
CA ILE A 279 -11.60 -14.15 -19.61
C ILE A 279 -10.83 -14.36 -20.91
N SER A 280 -11.46 -14.95 -21.90
CA SER A 280 -10.78 -15.39 -23.12
C SER A 280 -11.50 -14.88 -24.36
N GLY A 281 -10.74 -14.31 -25.28
CA GLY A 281 -11.30 -13.74 -26.51
C GLY A 281 -10.27 -13.58 -27.61
N ARG A 282 -10.78 -13.23 -28.81
CA ARG A 282 -9.95 -12.89 -29.96
C ARG A 282 -9.55 -11.43 -29.88
N LEU A 283 -8.28 -11.15 -30.21
CA LEU A 283 -7.79 -9.78 -30.34
C LEU A 283 -8.38 -9.10 -31.61
N PRO A 284 -8.70 -7.80 -31.60
CA PRO A 284 -8.69 -6.94 -30.42
C PRO A 284 -9.91 -7.15 -29.53
N PHE A 285 -9.81 -6.81 -28.25
CA PHE A 285 -10.93 -6.78 -27.31
C PHE A 285 -10.78 -5.69 -26.26
N THR A 286 -11.92 -5.30 -25.67
CA THR A 286 -11.97 -4.40 -24.50
C THR A 286 -12.80 -5.05 -23.39
N VAL A 287 -12.24 -5.08 -22.19
CA VAL A 287 -12.87 -5.63 -20.98
C VAL A 287 -12.92 -4.55 -19.91
N ASP A 288 -14.11 -4.27 -19.40
CA ASP A 288 -14.33 -3.41 -18.25
C ASP A 288 -14.75 -4.24 -17.03
N LEU A 289 -14.06 -4.04 -15.93
CA LEU A 289 -14.35 -4.65 -14.64
C LEU A 289 -14.72 -3.54 -13.66
N SER A 290 -15.97 -3.53 -13.18
CA SER A 290 -16.51 -2.47 -12.31
C SER A 290 -16.79 -3.01 -10.92
N PHE A 291 -16.14 -2.43 -9.92
CA PHE A 291 -16.38 -2.70 -8.49
C PHE A 291 -17.32 -1.63 -7.93
N ILE A 292 -18.48 -2.08 -7.45
CA ILE A 292 -19.52 -1.23 -6.89
C ILE A 292 -19.64 -1.53 -5.40
N SER A 293 -19.49 -0.52 -4.56
CA SER A 293 -19.48 -0.63 -3.09
C SER A 293 -20.71 -0.01 -2.44
N GLY A 294 -21.05 -0.38 -1.21
CA GLY A 294 -22.18 0.16 -0.47
C GLY A 294 -23.54 -0.16 -1.14
N VAL A 295 -23.66 -1.36 -1.71
CA VAL A 295 -24.77 -1.72 -2.61
C VAL A 295 -26.11 -1.74 -1.89
N THR A 296 -27.03 -0.86 -2.33
CA THR A 296 -28.48 -1.03 -2.17
C THR A 296 -29.05 -1.37 -3.54
N MET A 297 -29.95 -2.35 -3.63
CA MET A 297 -30.39 -3.00 -4.89
C MET A 297 -30.91 -2.04 -6.00
N SER A 298 -31.29 -0.81 -5.68
CA SER A 298 -31.94 0.10 -6.62
C SER A 298 -31.01 0.91 -7.54
N GLU A 299 -29.69 0.96 -7.27
CA GLU A 299 -28.78 1.89 -7.96
C GLU A 299 -27.61 1.20 -8.68
N VAL A 300 -27.49 -0.14 -8.55
CA VAL A 300 -26.33 -0.90 -9.06
C VAL A 300 -26.15 -0.74 -10.56
N SER A 301 -27.24 -0.93 -11.33
CA SER A 301 -27.15 -0.90 -12.80
C SER A 301 -26.70 0.45 -13.35
N GLU A 302 -27.19 1.56 -12.77
CA GLU A 302 -26.77 2.91 -13.17
C GLU A 302 -25.28 3.14 -12.87
N ARG A 303 -24.83 2.74 -11.69
CA ARG A 303 -23.43 2.87 -11.28
C ARG A 303 -22.49 2.00 -12.12
N VAL A 304 -22.88 0.75 -12.44
CA VAL A 304 -22.15 -0.14 -13.36
C VAL A 304 -22.05 0.51 -14.74
N ASN A 305 -23.17 1.00 -15.30
CA ASN A 305 -23.20 1.66 -16.61
C ASN A 305 -22.33 2.93 -16.65
N SER A 306 -22.21 3.63 -15.52
CA SER A 306 -21.34 4.81 -15.42
C SER A 306 -19.84 4.47 -15.41
N LEU A 307 -19.49 3.21 -15.10
CA LEU A 307 -18.13 2.69 -14.97
C LEU A 307 -17.81 1.59 -16.01
N SER A 308 -18.53 1.56 -17.13
CA SER A 308 -18.32 0.63 -18.24
C SER A 308 -18.62 1.28 -19.59
N GLY A 309 -18.21 0.64 -20.68
CA GLY A 309 -18.49 1.03 -22.06
C GLY A 309 -18.06 2.46 -22.39
N SER A 310 -18.91 3.17 -23.14
CA SER A 310 -18.64 4.55 -23.59
C SER A 310 -18.59 5.55 -22.44
N SER A 311 -19.33 5.34 -21.35
CA SER A 311 -19.29 6.19 -20.15
C SER A 311 -17.93 6.15 -19.50
N LEU A 312 -17.35 4.96 -19.32
CA LEU A 312 -15.99 4.80 -18.79
C LEU A 312 -14.94 5.40 -19.74
N SER A 313 -15.11 5.24 -21.07
CA SER A 313 -14.22 5.84 -22.08
C SER A 313 -14.13 7.35 -21.93
N SER A 314 -15.29 8.03 -21.81
CA SER A 314 -15.34 9.48 -21.61
C SER A 314 -14.63 9.90 -20.32
N ARG A 315 -14.90 9.20 -19.21
CA ARG A 315 -14.27 9.52 -17.91
C ARG A 315 -12.76 9.32 -17.92
N LEU A 316 -12.27 8.24 -18.55
CA LEU A 316 -10.83 7.98 -18.68
C LEU A 316 -10.14 9.07 -19.51
N LEU A 317 -10.77 9.51 -20.62
CA LEU A 317 -10.26 10.60 -21.43
C LEU A 317 -10.20 11.93 -20.66
N ASP A 318 -11.19 12.22 -19.83
CA ASP A 318 -11.20 13.43 -19.01
C ASP A 318 -10.09 13.36 -17.94
N LYS A 319 -9.87 12.19 -17.32
CA LYS A 319 -8.76 11.98 -16.39
C LYS A 319 -7.37 12.14 -17.04
N GLU A 320 -7.22 11.70 -18.29
CA GLU A 320 -5.97 11.96 -19.05
C GLU A 320 -5.75 13.45 -19.28
N LYS A 321 -6.80 14.20 -19.67
CA LYS A 321 -6.71 15.66 -19.83
C LYS A 321 -6.37 16.36 -18.52
N GLU A 322 -7.00 15.94 -17.41
CA GLU A 322 -6.71 16.46 -16.07
C GLU A 322 -5.23 16.19 -15.69
N PHE A 323 -4.74 14.98 -15.96
CA PHE A 323 -3.33 14.63 -15.72
C PHE A 323 -2.38 15.51 -16.54
N ASP A 324 -2.65 15.69 -17.83
CA ASP A 324 -1.84 16.49 -18.73
C ASP A 324 -1.80 17.97 -18.30
N ALA A 325 -2.95 18.52 -17.94
CA ALA A 325 -3.05 19.90 -17.43
C ALA A 325 -2.28 20.08 -16.12
N LYS A 326 -2.41 19.13 -15.19
CA LYS A 326 -1.67 19.15 -13.92
C LYS A 326 -0.17 18.98 -14.13
N PHE A 327 0.25 18.10 -15.04
CA PHE A 327 1.66 17.91 -15.38
C PHE A 327 2.29 19.21 -15.87
N GLU A 328 1.64 19.89 -16.80
CA GLU A 328 2.14 21.17 -17.30
C GLU A 328 2.16 22.25 -16.21
N LYS A 329 1.13 22.30 -15.36
CA LYS A 329 1.10 23.22 -14.21
C LYS A 329 2.24 22.99 -13.22
N CYS A 330 2.57 21.71 -12.93
CA CYS A 330 3.60 21.34 -11.96
C CYS A 330 5.03 21.53 -12.50
N PHE A 331 5.26 21.17 -13.77
CA PHE A 331 6.60 21.04 -14.32
C PHE A 331 6.91 22.09 -15.41
N GLY A 332 5.89 22.56 -16.14
CA GLY A 332 6.01 23.66 -17.11
C GLY A 332 7.01 23.37 -18.22
N LEU A 333 6.96 22.17 -18.82
CA LEU A 333 7.93 21.71 -19.83
C LEU A 333 7.54 22.08 -21.26
N LYS A 334 6.27 22.44 -21.50
CA LYS A 334 5.77 22.81 -22.83
C LYS A 334 6.61 23.96 -23.41
N ASN A 335 7.05 23.80 -24.65
CA ASN A 335 7.91 24.76 -25.36
C ASN A 335 9.32 24.96 -24.76
N LYS A 336 9.73 24.18 -23.75
CA LYS A 336 11.10 24.22 -23.19
C LYS A 336 11.94 23.04 -23.63
N VAL A 337 11.30 21.91 -23.94
CA VAL A 337 11.92 20.67 -24.39
C VAL A 337 11.09 20.09 -25.54
N ASP A 338 11.64 19.12 -26.27
CA ASP A 338 10.94 18.39 -27.33
C ASP A 338 9.81 17.49 -26.79
N SER A 339 8.96 16.99 -27.69
CA SER A 339 7.81 16.16 -27.35
C SER A 339 8.19 14.86 -26.64
N ASP A 340 9.31 14.24 -27.04
CA ASP A 340 9.75 12.96 -26.47
C ASP A 340 10.24 13.15 -25.04
N SER A 341 10.97 14.23 -24.77
CA SER A 341 11.36 14.63 -23.42
C SER A 341 10.15 14.89 -22.51
N VAL A 342 9.05 15.48 -23.04
CA VAL A 342 7.79 15.64 -22.30
C VAL A 342 7.17 14.29 -21.97
N LEU A 343 7.14 13.34 -22.93
CA LEU A 343 6.63 11.99 -22.71
C LEU A 343 7.44 11.23 -21.66
N VAL A 344 8.78 11.33 -21.70
CA VAL A 344 9.66 10.77 -20.67
C VAL A 344 9.38 11.38 -19.30
N GLY A 345 9.19 12.70 -19.22
CA GLY A 345 8.82 13.39 -17.97
C GLY A 345 7.47 12.90 -17.40
N LYS A 346 6.45 12.75 -18.25
CA LYS A 346 5.14 12.19 -17.86
C LYS A 346 5.28 10.75 -17.37
N ALA A 347 6.01 9.90 -18.09
CA ALA A 347 6.25 8.52 -17.69
C ALA A 347 7.03 8.44 -16.37
N SER A 348 8.01 9.33 -16.15
CA SER A 348 8.79 9.35 -14.90
C SER A 348 7.93 9.61 -13.69
N ILE A 349 7.13 10.67 -13.67
CA ILE A 349 6.24 10.95 -12.54
C ILE A 349 5.16 9.87 -12.41
N SER A 350 4.63 9.36 -13.52
CA SER A 350 3.61 8.31 -13.52
C SER A 350 4.12 7.00 -12.93
N ASN A 351 5.34 6.58 -13.24
CA ASN A 351 5.95 5.38 -12.66
C ASN A 351 6.32 5.57 -11.19
N MET A 352 6.68 6.77 -10.74
CA MET A 352 6.85 7.04 -9.31
C MET A 352 5.54 6.94 -8.55
N LEU A 353 4.47 7.57 -9.03
CA LEU A 353 3.15 7.54 -8.40
C LEU A 353 2.51 6.14 -8.48
N GLY A 354 2.58 5.47 -9.62
CA GLY A 354 2.10 4.10 -9.81
C GLY A 354 3.03 3.03 -9.20
N GLY A 355 4.21 3.42 -8.75
CA GLY A 355 5.13 2.61 -7.95
C GLY A 355 4.92 2.73 -6.45
N ILE A 356 3.96 3.55 -6.00
CA ILE A 356 3.60 3.62 -4.58
C ILE A 356 2.85 2.34 -4.18
N GLY A 357 3.31 1.71 -3.08
CA GLY A 357 2.68 0.56 -2.47
C GLY A 357 2.17 0.84 -1.06
N TYR A 358 1.24 0.03 -0.61
CA TYR A 358 0.87 -0.07 0.80
C TYR A 358 1.23 -1.45 1.32
N PHE A 359 2.02 -1.47 2.37
CA PHE A 359 2.58 -2.67 2.98
C PHE A 359 2.19 -2.73 4.46
N PHE A 360 1.91 -3.92 4.96
CA PHE A 360 1.66 -4.16 6.37
C PHE A 360 2.35 -5.44 6.83
N GLY A 361 3.00 -5.40 7.98
CA GLY A 361 3.67 -6.55 8.56
C GLY A 361 4.69 -6.18 9.62
N GLN A 362 5.63 -7.08 9.85
CA GLN A 362 6.72 -6.92 10.82
C GLN A 362 8.04 -7.21 10.12
N SER A 363 8.99 -6.29 10.24
CA SER A 363 10.38 -6.53 9.85
C SER A 363 11.11 -7.32 10.94
N LYS A 364 12.13 -8.10 10.55
CA LYS A 364 13.02 -8.77 11.49
C LYS A 364 14.22 -7.87 11.78
N VAL A 365 14.56 -7.73 13.08
CA VAL A 365 15.68 -6.91 13.52
C VAL A 365 16.59 -7.68 14.45
N SER A 366 17.88 -7.40 14.38
CA SER A 366 18.85 -7.93 15.35
C SER A 366 18.92 -7.04 16.59
N THR A 367 18.99 -7.63 17.77
CA THR A 367 19.18 -6.91 19.05
C THR A 367 20.64 -6.65 19.35
N SER A 368 21.57 -7.33 18.67
CA SER A 368 23.02 -7.25 18.89
C SER A 368 23.80 -6.95 17.60
N LYS A 369 25.10 -6.77 17.74
CA LYS A 369 26.02 -6.65 16.60
C LYS A 369 26.06 -7.96 15.80
N PRO A 370 26.30 -7.93 14.45
CA PRO A 370 26.13 -9.08 13.57
C PRO A 370 27.12 -10.21 13.88
N LYS A 371 26.83 -11.09 14.84
CA LYS A 371 27.62 -12.32 15.14
C LYS A 371 26.88 -13.36 16.01
N GLY A 372 25.57 -13.51 15.90
CA GLY A 372 24.84 -14.62 16.55
C GLY A 372 23.41 -14.74 16.06
N ASP A 373 22.95 -15.93 15.74
CA ASP A 373 21.59 -16.21 15.27
C ASP A 373 20.51 -16.04 16.36
N ASP A 374 20.91 -15.91 17.63
CA ASP A 374 19.98 -16.00 18.78
C ASP A 374 19.28 -14.70 19.15
N ASP A 375 19.60 -13.57 18.48
CA ASP A 375 19.15 -12.24 18.86
C ASP A 375 18.23 -11.58 17.81
N ILE A 376 17.57 -12.37 16.96
CA ILE A 376 16.63 -11.86 15.96
C ILE A 376 15.23 -11.81 16.56
N ILE A 377 14.61 -10.63 16.52
CA ILE A 377 13.25 -10.41 17.01
C ILE A 377 12.39 -9.71 15.95
N ASP A 378 11.08 -9.84 16.09
CA ASP A 378 10.15 -9.12 15.24
C ASP A 378 10.02 -7.66 15.72
N TYR A 379 10.13 -6.72 14.76
CA TYR A 379 9.74 -5.34 14.98
C TYR A 379 8.25 -5.25 15.26
N TRP A 380 7.73 -4.13 15.76
CA TRP A 380 6.27 -4.02 15.94
C TRP A 380 5.54 -4.06 14.60
N PRO A 381 4.27 -4.53 14.57
CA PRO A 381 3.44 -4.46 13.36
C PRO A 381 3.31 -3.01 12.89
N ALA A 382 3.61 -2.78 11.63
CA ALA A 382 3.60 -1.46 11.04
C ALA A 382 2.99 -1.47 9.65
N GLU A 383 2.44 -0.32 9.29
CA GLU A 383 2.01 0.00 7.95
C GLU A 383 2.98 0.97 7.28
N LEU A 384 3.13 0.84 5.98
CA LEU A 384 3.99 1.72 5.20
C LEU A 384 3.34 2.03 3.86
N TYR A 385 3.17 3.32 3.59
CA TYR A 385 2.79 3.86 2.30
C TYR A 385 4.02 4.55 1.70
N THR A 386 4.58 3.99 0.62
CA THR A 386 5.89 4.38 0.10
C THR A 386 6.03 4.04 -1.38
N ALA A 387 6.79 4.82 -2.13
CA ALA A 387 7.21 4.43 -3.46
C ALA A 387 8.30 3.35 -3.39
N VAL A 388 8.37 2.49 -4.41
CA VAL A 388 9.40 1.44 -4.49
C VAL A 388 10.47 1.80 -5.51
N PRO A 389 11.74 1.47 -5.25
CA PRO A 389 12.84 1.76 -6.18
C PRO A 389 12.70 1.04 -7.52
N SER A 390 12.15 -0.16 -7.50
CA SER A 390 11.89 -0.97 -8.69
C SER A 390 10.74 -1.94 -8.47
N ARG A 391 9.78 -1.94 -9.38
CA ARG A 391 8.65 -2.87 -9.35
C ARG A 391 9.07 -4.33 -9.53
N ALA A 392 10.15 -4.58 -10.29
CA ALA A 392 10.66 -5.93 -10.57
C ALA A 392 11.63 -6.43 -9.51
N PHE A 393 12.59 -5.59 -9.07
CA PHE A 393 13.71 -6.03 -8.24
C PHE A 393 13.53 -5.68 -6.76
N PHE A 394 13.01 -4.49 -6.47
CA PHE A 394 12.91 -3.94 -5.11
C PHE A 394 11.50 -3.42 -4.82
N PRO A 395 10.46 -4.30 -4.90
CA PRO A 395 9.07 -3.88 -4.73
C PRO A 395 8.70 -3.71 -3.24
N ARG A 396 9.48 -2.96 -2.49
CA ARG A 396 9.33 -2.67 -1.06
C ARG A 396 9.97 -1.34 -0.69
N GLY A 397 9.78 -0.87 0.53
CA GLY A 397 10.29 0.43 0.96
C GLY A 397 11.79 0.44 1.26
N PHE A 398 12.48 1.46 0.75
CA PHE A 398 13.88 1.77 1.05
C PHE A 398 14.00 3.24 1.48
N LEU A 399 14.53 3.48 2.66
CA LEU A 399 14.50 4.78 3.33
C LEU A 399 15.18 5.91 2.54
N TRP A 400 16.37 5.66 1.97
CA TRP A 400 17.09 6.71 1.26
C TRP A 400 16.54 6.95 -0.15
N ASP A 401 16.08 5.89 -0.83
CA ASP A 401 15.43 5.98 -2.14
C ASP A 401 14.17 6.83 -2.05
N GLU A 402 13.41 6.65 -0.96
CA GLU A 402 12.18 7.41 -0.72
C GLU A 402 12.42 8.91 -0.69
N GLY A 403 13.54 9.37 -0.14
CA GLY A 403 13.89 10.78 -0.22
C GLY A 403 13.99 11.29 -1.68
N PHE A 404 14.59 10.52 -2.57
CA PHE A 404 14.66 10.90 -3.99
C PHE A 404 13.30 10.84 -4.69
N HIS A 405 12.48 9.82 -4.40
CA HIS A 405 11.12 9.76 -4.92
C HIS A 405 10.31 10.98 -4.51
N GLN A 406 10.39 11.36 -3.25
CA GLN A 406 9.60 12.45 -2.69
C GLN A 406 10.04 13.83 -3.19
N LEU A 407 11.29 14.02 -3.64
CA LEU A 407 11.70 15.26 -4.32
C LEU A 407 10.87 15.55 -5.57
N LEU A 408 10.37 14.52 -6.25
CA LEU A 408 9.51 14.68 -7.42
C LEU A 408 8.03 14.66 -7.05
N ILE A 409 7.63 13.75 -6.13
CA ILE A 409 6.22 13.55 -5.75
C ILE A 409 5.63 14.78 -5.08
N TRP A 410 6.35 15.50 -4.19
CA TRP A 410 5.79 16.69 -3.54
C TRP A 410 5.42 17.81 -4.51
N ARG A 411 6.12 17.90 -5.66
CA ARG A 411 5.80 18.87 -6.70
C ARG A 411 4.49 18.55 -7.40
N TRP A 412 4.12 17.28 -7.41
CA TRP A 412 2.85 16.79 -7.94
C TRP A 412 1.73 16.92 -6.90
N ASP A 413 1.97 16.43 -5.68
CA ASP A 413 1.01 16.45 -4.57
C ASP A 413 1.76 16.37 -3.23
N VAL A 414 1.82 17.51 -2.55
CA VAL A 414 2.54 17.62 -1.27
C VAL A 414 1.92 16.74 -0.18
N HIS A 415 0.59 16.52 -0.21
CA HIS A 415 -0.08 15.69 0.80
C HIS A 415 0.28 14.22 0.68
N ILE A 416 0.46 13.71 -0.55
CA ILE A 416 1.00 12.35 -0.78
C ILE A 416 2.43 12.26 -0.25
N ALA A 417 3.25 13.27 -0.49
CA ALA A 417 4.63 13.28 0.00
C ALA A 417 4.71 13.31 1.54
N LEU A 418 3.92 14.17 2.19
CA LEU A 418 3.88 14.24 3.65
C LEU A 418 3.34 12.95 4.29
N ASP A 419 2.38 12.29 3.64
CA ASP A 419 1.83 11.00 4.08
C ASP A 419 2.91 9.91 4.04
N ALA A 420 3.66 9.79 2.95
CA ALA A 420 4.78 8.85 2.85
C ALA A 420 5.88 9.16 3.88
N ILE A 421 6.28 10.43 4.05
CA ILE A 421 7.27 10.84 5.05
C ILE A 421 6.77 10.53 6.47
N GLY A 422 5.49 10.76 6.75
CA GLY A 422 4.87 10.44 8.03
C GLY A 422 4.95 8.96 8.37
N HIS A 423 4.65 8.07 7.40
CA HIS A 423 4.79 6.62 7.57
C HIS A 423 6.23 6.23 7.92
N TRP A 424 7.22 6.76 7.21
CA TRP A 424 8.63 6.46 7.50
C TRP A 424 9.07 6.95 8.87
N LEU A 425 8.70 8.17 9.26
CA LEU A 425 9.07 8.73 10.56
C LEU A 425 8.35 8.03 11.73
N ASP A 426 7.17 7.46 11.51
CA ASP A 426 6.44 6.69 12.53
C ASP A 426 7.02 5.27 12.74
N LEU A 427 7.96 4.83 11.90
CA LEU A 427 8.74 3.60 12.09
C LEU A 427 9.97 3.78 12.99
N MET A 428 10.23 5.00 13.47
CA MET A 428 11.38 5.31 14.34
C MET A 428 11.24 4.64 15.70
N ASN A 429 12.32 4.05 16.17
CA ASN A 429 12.41 3.55 17.54
C ASN A 429 12.82 4.63 18.57
N VAL A 430 12.83 4.27 19.84
CA VAL A 430 13.17 5.16 20.96
C VAL A 430 14.59 5.73 20.88
N ASP A 431 15.50 5.07 20.18
CA ASP A 431 16.87 5.52 19.99
C ASP A 431 17.04 6.49 18.81
N GLY A 432 15.99 6.69 18.00
CA GLY A 432 16.01 7.54 16.80
C GLY A 432 16.42 6.80 15.52
N TRP A 433 16.53 5.46 15.57
CA TRP A 433 16.82 4.64 14.40
C TRP A 433 15.55 4.30 13.61
N ILE A 434 15.67 4.27 12.30
CA ILE A 434 14.64 3.80 11.36
C ILE A 434 15.27 2.67 10.54
N PRO A 435 14.64 1.46 10.48
CA PRO A 435 15.13 0.39 9.61
C PRO A 435 15.19 0.86 8.15
N ARG A 436 16.34 0.68 7.51
CA ARG A 436 16.61 1.23 6.18
C ARG A 436 15.80 0.56 5.07
N GLU A 437 15.42 -0.70 5.24
CA GLU A 437 14.64 -1.51 4.34
C GLU A 437 13.44 -2.07 5.09
N GLN A 438 12.24 -1.94 4.51
CA GLN A 438 11.00 -2.36 5.13
C GLN A 438 10.42 -3.57 4.41
N ILE A 439 10.57 -4.75 5.02
CA ILE A 439 10.13 -6.03 4.48
C ILE A 439 8.84 -6.40 5.21
N LEU A 440 7.74 -5.81 4.76
CA LEU A 440 6.44 -5.92 5.41
C LEU A 440 5.52 -6.85 4.62
N GLY A 441 5.14 -7.97 5.22
CA GLY A 441 4.23 -8.96 4.65
C GLY A 441 4.91 -9.99 3.74
N SER A 442 4.17 -11.06 3.41
CA SER A 442 4.68 -12.22 2.68
C SER A 442 5.04 -11.90 1.22
N GLU A 443 4.34 -10.96 0.58
CA GLU A 443 4.63 -10.56 -0.81
C GLU A 443 5.98 -9.84 -0.91
N ALA A 444 6.28 -8.93 0.02
CA ALA A 444 7.60 -8.28 0.09
C ALA A 444 8.69 -9.30 0.43
N LEU A 445 8.45 -10.14 1.45
CA LEU A 445 9.41 -11.15 1.91
C LEU A 445 9.79 -12.16 0.80
N SER A 446 8.85 -12.56 -0.06
CA SER A 446 9.09 -13.49 -1.15
C SER A 446 10.09 -12.99 -2.22
N LYS A 447 10.43 -11.70 -2.20
CA LYS A 447 11.35 -11.04 -3.14
C LYS A 447 12.68 -10.63 -2.50
N VAL A 448 12.96 -11.12 -1.28
CA VAL A 448 14.16 -10.75 -0.53
C VAL A 448 15.05 -11.98 -0.33
N PRO A 449 16.33 -11.97 -0.75
CA PRO A 449 17.27 -13.00 -0.37
C PRO A 449 17.42 -13.09 1.15
N GLU A 450 17.59 -14.30 1.69
CA GLU A 450 17.55 -14.59 3.13
C GLU A 450 18.55 -13.73 3.93
N GLU A 451 19.73 -13.47 3.38
CA GLU A 451 20.80 -12.68 3.98
C GLU A 451 20.45 -11.20 4.20
N PHE A 452 19.41 -10.67 3.52
CA PHE A 452 18.97 -9.27 3.63
C PHE A 452 17.69 -9.10 4.46
N VAL A 453 17.11 -10.18 4.97
CA VAL A 453 15.84 -10.12 5.72
C VAL A 453 16.02 -9.40 7.05
N VAL A 454 17.12 -9.66 7.76
CA VAL A 454 17.36 -9.10 9.09
C VAL A 454 17.93 -7.68 8.98
N GLN A 455 17.29 -6.73 9.67
CA GLN A 455 17.75 -5.34 9.75
C GLN A 455 18.59 -5.13 11.01
N TYR A 456 19.69 -4.39 10.87
CA TYR A 456 20.65 -4.16 11.96
C TYR A 456 20.59 -2.69 12.41
N PRO A 457 20.38 -2.39 13.71
CA PRO A 457 20.26 -1.02 14.22
C PRO A 457 21.56 -0.22 14.17
N THR A 458 22.66 -0.83 13.75
CA THR A 458 23.94 -0.16 13.45
C THR A 458 24.04 0.35 12.02
N ASN A 459 23.11 -0.09 11.14
CA ASN A 459 23.14 0.26 9.72
C ASN A 459 22.27 1.48 9.45
N ALA A 460 22.85 2.48 8.83
CA ALA A 460 22.17 3.69 8.36
C ALA A 460 22.08 3.74 6.83
N ASN A 461 21.11 4.50 6.34
CA ASN A 461 21.10 5.02 4.97
C ASN A 461 21.37 6.52 4.98
N PRO A 462 21.85 7.12 3.89
CA PRO A 462 21.89 8.58 3.76
C PRO A 462 20.54 9.22 4.09
N PRO A 463 20.48 10.28 4.90
CA PRO A 463 19.23 10.84 5.40
C PRO A 463 18.54 11.75 4.37
N THR A 464 18.19 11.23 3.21
CA THR A 464 17.69 11.96 2.04
C THR A 464 16.33 12.62 2.25
N LEU A 465 15.53 12.16 3.23
CA LEU A 465 14.27 12.84 3.59
C LEU A 465 14.50 14.29 4.05
N PHE A 466 15.66 14.62 4.63
CA PHE A 466 16.00 16.02 4.95
C PHE A 466 16.11 16.89 3.70
N LEU A 467 16.55 16.34 2.57
CA LEU A 467 16.58 17.07 1.29
C LEU A 467 15.18 17.45 0.83
N VAL A 468 14.23 16.53 0.99
CA VAL A 468 12.81 16.78 0.66
C VAL A 468 12.23 17.88 1.52
N ILE A 469 12.43 17.80 2.83
CA ILE A 469 11.93 18.81 3.77
C ILE A 469 12.52 20.18 3.44
N GLN A 470 13.81 20.27 3.18
CA GLN A 470 14.47 21.51 2.75
C GLN A 470 13.87 22.06 1.45
N ASP A 471 13.58 21.18 0.50
CA ASP A 471 13.02 21.59 -0.79
C ASP A 471 11.55 22.05 -0.67
N ILE A 472 10.76 21.44 0.22
CA ILE A 472 9.41 21.91 0.58
C ILE A 472 9.48 23.29 1.25
N LEU A 473 10.38 23.51 2.21
CA LEU A 473 10.61 24.81 2.85
C LEU A 473 11.00 25.89 1.83
N ASN A 474 11.89 25.55 0.89
CA ASN A 474 12.22 26.43 -0.23
C ASN A 474 11.00 26.71 -1.12
N GLY A 475 10.10 25.73 -1.26
CA GLY A 475 8.81 25.89 -1.95
C GLY A 475 7.89 26.91 -1.27
N ILE A 476 7.82 26.88 0.06
CA ILE A 476 7.07 27.88 0.85
C ILE A 476 7.65 29.29 0.61
N GLN A 477 8.97 29.44 0.73
CA GLN A 477 9.63 30.74 0.49
C GLN A 477 9.43 31.27 -0.93
N LYS A 478 9.24 30.39 -1.92
CA LYS A 478 8.98 30.73 -3.33
C LYS A 478 7.49 30.85 -3.65
N ASN A 479 6.61 30.91 -2.66
CA ASN A 479 5.16 31.00 -2.82
C ASN A 479 4.56 29.91 -3.73
N LYS A 480 5.04 28.66 -3.59
CA LYS A 480 4.55 27.52 -4.37
C LYS A 480 3.23 26.94 -3.83
N PHE A 481 2.87 27.27 -2.62
CA PHE A 481 1.73 26.70 -1.90
C PHE A 481 0.68 27.77 -1.58
N SER A 482 -0.57 27.36 -1.49
CA SER A 482 -1.65 28.18 -0.95
C SER A 482 -1.49 28.35 0.56
N PRO A 483 -2.10 29.40 1.17
CA PRO A 483 -2.06 29.57 2.62
C PRO A 483 -2.59 28.37 3.42
N ALA A 484 -3.60 27.68 2.89
CA ALA A 484 -4.15 26.48 3.53
C ALA A 484 -3.17 25.29 3.47
N GLU A 485 -2.44 25.13 2.38
CA GLU A 485 -1.38 24.11 2.26
C GLU A 485 -0.22 24.44 3.18
N ILE A 486 0.22 25.70 3.25
CA ILE A 486 1.29 26.13 4.17
C ILE A 486 0.91 25.78 5.60
N HIS A 487 -0.29 26.11 6.07
CA HIS A 487 -0.74 25.77 7.41
C HIS A 487 -0.69 24.25 7.70
N LYS A 488 -1.06 23.41 6.72
CA LYS A 488 -0.97 21.94 6.87
C LYS A 488 0.47 21.46 6.91
N ILE A 489 1.34 22.03 6.07
CA ILE A 489 2.78 21.72 6.05
C ILE A 489 3.42 22.11 7.39
N ASP A 490 3.15 23.29 7.91
CA ASP A 490 3.69 23.78 9.17
C ASP A 490 3.27 22.87 10.33
N ASN A 491 1.98 22.52 10.45
CA ASN A 491 1.49 21.59 11.47
C ASN A 491 2.18 20.20 11.40
N PHE A 492 2.43 19.72 10.19
CA PHE A 492 3.18 18.47 10.00
C PHE A 492 4.63 18.62 10.45
N LEU A 493 5.32 19.68 10.02
CA LEU A 493 6.72 19.91 10.34
C LEU A 493 6.96 20.11 11.84
N ASP A 494 6.06 20.84 12.52
CA ASP A 494 6.09 21.01 13.97
C ASP A 494 6.02 19.66 14.70
N SER A 495 5.11 18.81 14.27
CA SER A 495 4.93 17.47 14.85
C SER A 495 6.10 16.53 14.50
N ALA A 496 6.68 16.66 13.30
CA ALA A 496 7.79 15.85 12.84
C ALA A 496 9.14 16.28 13.41
N TYR A 497 9.29 17.55 13.84
CA TYR A 497 10.55 18.13 14.28
C TYR A 497 11.28 17.31 15.36
N ILE A 498 10.53 16.83 16.37
CA ILE A 498 11.12 16.06 17.45
C ILE A 498 11.73 14.74 16.94
N ARG A 499 11.06 14.06 15.98
CA ARG A 499 11.58 12.84 15.34
C ARG A 499 12.80 13.13 14.47
N LEU A 500 12.75 14.16 13.66
CA LEU A 500 13.85 14.58 12.80
C LEU A 500 15.09 14.93 13.64
N ARG A 501 14.92 15.62 14.77
CA ARG A 501 15.99 15.93 15.70
C ARG A 501 16.60 14.66 16.33
N HIS A 502 15.78 13.69 16.75
CA HIS A 502 16.26 12.42 17.31
C HIS A 502 16.96 11.55 16.27
N TRP A 503 16.44 11.49 15.05
CA TRP A 503 17.09 10.81 13.94
C TRP A 503 18.46 11.42 13.62
N PHE A 504 18.54 12.74 13.59
CA PHE A 504 19.81 13.44 13.45
C PHE A 504 20.79 13.12 14.59
N GLN A 505 20.34 13.13 15.84
CA GLN A 505 21.17 12.80 16.99
C GLN A 505 21.68 11.35 16.93
N TRP A 506 20.80 10.40 16.61
CA TRP A 506 21.17 9.01 16.41
C TRP A 506 22.24 8.89 15.32
N PHE A 507 22.04 9.54 14.17
CA PHE A 507 22.97 9.52 13.05
C PHE A 507 24.35 10.07 13.46
N ASN A 508 24.37 11.22 14.12
CA ASN A 508 25.59 11.91 14.55
C ASN A 508 26.37 11.14 15.64
N THR A 509 25.69 10.32 16.44
CA THR A 509 26.33 9.57 17.54
C THR A 509 26.75 8.15 17.16
N THR A 510 26.10 7.54 16.17
CA THR A 510 26.30 6.13 15.82
C THR A 510 27.07 5.93 14.52
N GLN A 511 27.05 6.90 13.60
CA GLN A 511 27.70 6.82 12.28
C GLN A 511 29.01 7.61 12.23
N THR A 512 29.77 7.57 13.30
CA THR A 512 31.09 8.19 13.42
C THR A 512 32.17 7.20 12.94
N GLY A 513 32.63 7.34 11.68
CA GLY A 513 33.72 6.55 11.13
C GLY A 513 35.11 7.13 11.53
N GLU A 514 36.13 6.30 11.67
CA GLU A 514 37.50 6.72 11.94
C GLU A 514 38.13 7.63 10.87
N PHE A 515 37.56 7.64 9.65
CA PHE A 515 38.09 8.36 8.48
C PHE A 515 37.24 9.55 7.96
N VAL A 516 36.12 9.92 8.61
CA VAL A 516 35.14 10.86 8.03
C VAL A 516 34.93 12.12 8.88
N GLN A 517 35.97 12.64 9.53
CA GLN A 517 35.84 13.95 10.21
C GLN A 517 35.46 15.12 9.26
N ASN A 518 35.77 15.02 7.96
CA ASN A 518 35.52 16.11 7.01
C ASN A 518 34.19 16.03 6.25
N TYR A 519 33.60 14.84 6.07
CA TYR A 519 32.31 14.68 5.34
C TYR A 519 31.10 14.71 6.27
N SER A 520 31.25 14.25 7.51
CA SER A 520 30.18 14.34 8.51
C SER A 520 29.86 15.81 8.87
N LEU A 521 30.86 16.68 8.88
CA LEU A 521 30.68 18.11 9.13
C LEU A 521 29.80 18.79 8.09
N ALA A 522 29.93 18.50 6.80
CA ALA A 522 29.10 19.13 5.75
C ALA A 522 27.63 18.68 5.84
N ALA A 523 27.36 17.37 6.04
CA ALA A 523 26.02 16.86 6.26
C ALA A 523 25.43 17.39 7.58
N VAL A 524 26.22 17.43 8.64
CA VAL A 524 25.87 17.98 9.96
C VAL A 524 25.52 19.47 9.86
N PHE A 525 26.33 20.29 9.18
CA PHE A 525 26.05 21.71 8.99
C PHE A 525 24.77 21.94 8.17
N TYR A 526 24.54 21.12 7.14
CA TYR A 526 23.35 21.21 6.32
C TYR A 526 22.07 20.88 7.12
N ILE A 527 22.10 19.80 7.89
CA ILE A 527 21.00 19.38 8.76
C ILE A 527 20.79 20.38 9.91
N PHE A 528 21.89 20.92 10.50
CA PHE A 528 21.81 21.98 11.52
C PHE A 528 21.14 23.23 10.99
N ARG A 529 21.46 23.65 9.77
CA ARG A 529 20.82 24.78 9.09
C ARG A 529 19.32 24.54 8.89
N LEU A 530 18.96 23.32 8.50
CA LEU A 530 17.56 22.89 8.32
C LEU A 530 16.80 22.91 9.66
N LEU A 531 17.36 22.31 10.70
CA LEU A 531 16.75 22.28 12.03
C LEU A 531 16.64 23.69 12.63
N TYR A 532 17.61 24.56 12.36
CA TYR A 532 17.55 25.97 12.76
C TYR A 532 16.44 26.72 12.01
N GLN A 533 16.27 26.48 10.71
CA GLN A 533 15.17 27.05 9.91
C GLN A 533 13.81 26.58 10.42
N LEU A 534 13.64 25.28 10.73
CA LEU A 534 12.43 24.72 11.33
C LEU A 534 12.14 25.33 12.72
N HIS A 535 13.20 25.58 13.52
CA HIS A 535 13.05 26.21 14.83
C HIS A 535 12.63 27.68 14.73
N MET A 536 13.12 28.40 13.70
CA MET A 536 12.79 29.82 13.49
C MET A 536 11.40 30.05 12.88
N LEU A 537 10.77 29.00 12.32
CA LEU A 537 9.35 29.05 11.88
C LEU A 537 8.39 28.98 13.08
N ASN A 538 8.86 28.56 14.26
CA ASN A 538 8.12 28.47 15.51
C ASN A 538 8.29 29.69 16.43
N VAL A 539 8.95 30.77 15.99
CA VAL A 539 9.08 32.07 16.63
C VAL A 539 8.52 33.15 15.72
#